data_901afaac7a823c62bc92718dd6fe61bc
#
_entry.id   901afaac7a823c62bc92718dd6fe61bc
#
_cell.length_a   1.000
_cell.length_b   1.000
_cell.length_c   1.000
_cell.angle_alpha   90.00
_cell.angle_beta   90.00
_cell.angle_gamma   90.00
#
_symmetry.space_group_name_H-M   'P 1'
#
loop_
_entity.id
_entity.type
_entity.pdbx_description
1 polymer ?
#
loop_
_entity_poly.entity_id
_entity_poly.type
_entity_poly.pdbx_seq_one_letter_code
_entity_poly.pdbx_strand_id
1 'polypeptide(L)'
;MLRHAKSSWKHDVTDHQRPLKGRGRRDAKLVSEHVKDSVKPPEKIVCSGANRAQSTANYFKKAWKISDSDFITNNELYDFSGQQVMSVIKNLKNKWDTVMIVGHNHAFTSIANMVGSTYMDNLPTCGFVIIQFEEDSWEDISVGTTLKAIFPRHLKE
;
A
#
# COMPACT_ATOMS: atom_id res chain seq x y z
N MET A 1 3.75 2.03 1.83
CA MET A 1 3.18 0.76 1.33
C MET A 1 1.89 0.45 2.06
N LEU A 2 0.89 0.01 1.34
CA LEU A 2 -0.40 -0.37 1.92
C LEU A 2 -0.86 -1.69 1.29
N ARG A 3 -1.03 -2.73 2.10
CA ARG A 3 -1.67 -3.95 1.64
C ARG A 3 -3.19 -3.75 1.64
N HIS A 4 -3.88 -4.26 0.61
CA HIS A 4 -5.35 -4.16 0.56
C HIS A 4 -6.00 -4.71 1.84
N ALA A 5 -7.18 -4.19 2.15
CA ALA A 5 -7.96 -4.62 3.31
C ALA A 5 -8.62 -5.99 3.07
N LYS A 6 -9.24 -6.55 4.10
CA LYS A 6 -9.80 -7.90 4.07
C LYS A 6 -10.83 -8.04 2.96
N SER A 7 -10.63 -9.02 2.08
CA SER A 7 -11.49 -9.27 0.92
C SER A 7 -12.39 -10.49 1.13
N SER A 8 -13.48 -10.53 0.34
CA SER A 8 -14.47 -11.59 0.39
C SER A 8 -14.16 -12.70 -0.61
N TRP A 9 -14.44 -13.95 -0.24
CA TRP A 9 -14.40 -15.13 -1.11
C TRP A 9 -15.80 -15.61 -1.48
N LYS A 10 -16.86 -14.90 -1.06
CA LYS A 10 -18.25 -15.35 -1.21
C LYS A 10 -18.87 -15.09 -2.58
N HIS A 11 -18.19 -14.34 -3.44
CA HIS A 11 -18.73 -13.93 -4.73
C HIS A 11 -18.17 -14.80 -5.85
N ASP A 12 -19.03 -15.12 -6.82
CA ASP A 12 -18.62 -15.87 -8.00
C ASP A 12 -18.02 -14.90 -9.02
N VAL A 13 -16.81 -14.47 -8.75
CA VAL A 13 -16.04 -13.53 -9.58
C VAL A 13 -14.59 -13.98 -9.66
N THR A 14 -13.85 -13.44 -10.64
CA THR A 14 -12.41 -13.68 -10.73
C THR A 14 -11.69 -13.09 -9.49
N ASP A 15 -10.50 -13.58 -9.20
CA ASP A 15 -9.70 -13.05 -8.09
C ASP A 15 -9.54 -11.54 -8.20
N HIS A 16 -9.27 -11.02 -9.40
CA HIS A 16 -9.07 -9.59 -9.65
C HIS A 16 -10.30 -8.77 -9.28
N GLN A 17 -11.49 -9.34 -9.38
CA GLN A 17 -12.74 -8.64 -9.11
C GLN A 17 -13.28 -8.81 -7.70
N ARG A 18 -12.61 -9.61 -6.85
CA ARG A 18 -13.09 -9.85 -5.48
C ARG A 18 -13.23 -8.54 -4.70
N PRO A 19 -14.40 -8.29 -4.07
CA PRO A 19 -14.62 -7.07 -3.28
C PRO A 19 -14.07 -7.21 -1.86
N LEU A 20 -14.01 -6.09 -1.16
CA LEU A 20 -13.79 -6.09 0.28
C LEU A 20 -15.00 -6.69 1.00
N LYS A 21 -14.74 -7.36 2.12
CA LYS A 21 -15.81 -7.73 3.07
C LYS A 21 -15.99 -6.59 4.08
N GLY A 22 -17.04 -6.71 4.93
CA GLY A 22 -17.38 -5.67 5.90
C GLY A 22 -16.23 -5.27 6.81
N ARG A 23 -15.47 -6.26 7.31
CA ARG A 23 -14.28 -6.01 8.14
C ARG A 23 -13.25 -5.20 7.36
N GLY A 24 -13.05 -5.52 6.08
CA GLY A 24 -12.08 -4.80 5.24
C GLY A 24 -12.46 -3.33 5.08
N ARG A 25 -13.74 -3.05 4.85
CA ARG A 25 -14.21 -1.67 4.74
C ARG A 25 -14.03 -0.91 6.05
N ARG A 26 -14.33 -1.54 7.18
CA ARG A 26 -14.13 -0.92 8.50
C ARG A 26 -12.65 -0.65 8.78
N ASP A 27 -11.78 -1.61 8.46
CA ASP A 27 -10.33 -1.45 8.65
C ASP A 27 -9.77 -0.34 7.75
N ALA A 28 -10.20 -0.27 6.49
CA ALA A 28 -9.75 0.77 5.57
C ALA A 28 -10.16 2.16 6.06
N LYS A 29 -11.38 2.30 6.55
CA LYS A 29 -11.85 3.56 7.14
C LYS A 29 -11.03 3.92 8.37
N LEU A 30 -10.81 2.97 9.27
CA LEU A 30 -10.09 3.18 10.52
C LEU A 30 -8.66 3.64 10.27
N VAL A 31 -7.92 2.93 9.42
CA VAL A 31 -6.52 3.25 9.13
C VAL A 31 -6.41 4.57 8.35
N SER A 32 -7.26 4.78 7.33
CA SER A 32 -7.21 6.01 6.53
C SER A 32 -7.50 7.26 7.37
N GLU A 33 -8.46 7.20 8.28
CA GLU A 33 -8.76 8.32 9.17
C GLU A 33 -7.62 8.60 10.15
N HIS A 34 -6.96 7.53 10.64
CA HIS A 34 -5.80 7.68 11.54
C HIS A 34 -4.62 8.35 10.82
N VAL A 35 -4.25 7.87 9.63
CA VAL A 35 -3.09 8.41 8.91
C VAL A 35 -3.36 9.79 8.33
N LYS A 36 -4.62 10.13 8.06
CA LYS A 36 -5.00 11.48 7.62
C LYS A 36 -4.45 12.56 8.53
N ASP A 37 -4.51 12.33 9.85
CA ASP A 37 -4.11 13.31 10.85
C ASP A 37 -2.66 13.15 11.32
N SER A 38 -2.03 12.02 11.07
CA SER A 38 -0.72 11.68 11.64
C SER A 38 0.38 11.51 10.60
N VAL A 39 0.06 11.45 9.32
CA VAL A 39 1.00 11.20 8.24
C VAL A 39 0.80 12.22 7.12
N LYS A 40 1.91 12.80 6.64
CA LYS A 40 1.86 13.70 5.49
C LYS A 40 1.36 12.96 4.25
N PRO A 41 0.41 13.54 3.48
CA PRO A 41 -0.08 12.89 2.27
C PRO A 41 1.03 12.60 1.27
N PRO A 42 0.99 11.43 0.58
CA PRO A 42 1.91 11.19 -0.51
C PRO A 42 1.57 12.07 -1.72
N GLU A 43 2.56 12.34 -2.57
CA GLU A 43 2.34 13.08 -3.81
C GLU A 43 1.54 12.25 -4.82
N LYS A 44 1.75 10.94 -4.82
CA LYS A 44 1.10 9.99 -5.73
C LYS A 44 0.69 8.74 -4.99
N ILE A 45 -0.44 8.17 -5.39
CA ILE A 45 -0.84 6.81 -5.03
C ILE A 45 -0.77 5.97 -6.29
N VAL A 46 0.02 4.90 -6.26
CA VAL A 46 0.12 3.93 -7.35
C VAL A 46 -0.50 2.63 -6.85
N CYS A 47 -1.54 2.17 -7.51
CA CYS A 47 -2.41 1.11 -7.00
C CYS A 47 -2.57 -0.03 -8.00
N SER A 48 -2.53 -1.26 -7.50
CA SER A 48 -2.95 -2.43 -8.27
C SER A 48 -4.36 -2.24 -8.83
N GLY A 49 -4.63 -2.79 -10.01
CA GLY A 49 -5.95 -2.74 -10.62
C GLY A 49 -6.99 -3.65 -9.97
N ALA A 50 -6.60 -4.55 -9.06
CA ALA A 50 -7.53 -5.44 -8.39
C ALA A 50 -8.57 -4.65 -7.59
N ASN A 51 -9.84 -5.10 -7.64
CA ASN A 51 -10.95 -4.40 -6.98
C ASN A 51 -10.68 -4.15 -5.48
N ARG A 52 -10.18 -5.16 -4.77
CA ARG A 52 -9.88 -5.03 -3.34
C ARG A 52 -8.80 -3.98 -3.03
N ALA A 53 -7.83 -3.82 -3.91
CA ALA A 53 -6.79 -2.80 -3.77
C ALA A 53 -7.33 -1.41 -4.09
N GLN A 54 -8.07 -1.27 -5.18
CA GLN A 54 -8.71 -0.01 -5.57
C GLN A 54 -9.69 0.48 -4.50
N SER A 55 -10.51 -0.42 -3.98
CA SER A 55 -11.48 -0.09 -2.94
C SER A 55 -10.79 0.37 -1.65
N THR A 56 -9.71 -0.30 -1.25
CA THR A 56 -8.92 0.10 -0.08
C THR A 56 -8.30 1.47 -0.29
N ALA A 57 -7.62 1.66 -1.42
CA ALA A 57 -6.93 2.92 -1.74
C ALA A 57 -7.87 4.11 -1.79
N ASN A 58 -9.12 3.92 -2.21
CA ASN A 58 -10.11 4.99 -2.27
C ASN A 58 -10.39 5.62 -0.91
N TYR A 59 -10.34 4.88 0.18
CA TYR A 59 -10.49 5.45 1.52
C TYR A 59 -9.37 6.44 1.82
N PHE A 60 -8.15 6.10 1.45
CA PHE A 60 -6.96 6.94 1.65
C PHE A 60 -6.96 8.14 0.72
N LYS A 61 -7.33 7.91 -0.55
CA LYS A 61 -7.48 9.00 -1.53
C LYS A 61 -8.44 10.07 -1.04
N LYS A 62 -9.60 9.67 -0.52
CA LYS A 62 -10.59 10.59 0.03
C LYS A 62 -10.10 11.28 1.29
N ALA A 63 -9.49 10.53 2.21
CA ALA A 63 -9.01 11.07 3.47
C ALA A 63 -7.96 12.15 3.26
N TRP A 64 -7.01 11.94 2.36
CA TRP A 64 -5.96 12.90 2.04
C TRP A 64 -6.34 13.89 0.94
N LYS A 65 -7.52 13.77 0.35
CA LYS A 65 -7.98 14.63 -0.77
C LYS A 65 -7.01 14.58 -1.96
N ILE A 66 -6.54 13.38 -2.29
CA ILE A 66 -5.68 13.14 -3.45
C ILE A 66 -6.52 13.29 -4.72
N SER A 67 -6.04 14.07 -5.70
CA SER A 67 -6.73 14.26 -6.97
C SER A 67 -6.66 13.02 -7.85
N ASP A 68 -7.58 12.90 -8.81
CA ASP A 68 -7.60 11.79 -9.76
C ASP A 68 -6.31 11.71 -10.57
N SER A 69 -5.70 12.86 -10.90
CA SER A 69 -4.44 12.91 -11.65
C SER A 69 -3.24 12.38 -10.85
N ASP A 70 -3.36 12.33 -9.53
CA ASP A 70 -2.30 11.82 -8.63
C ASP A 70 -2.57 10.39 -8.16
N PHE A 71 -3.63 9.77 -8.67
CA PHE A 71 -3.98 8.38 -8.41
C PHE A 71 -3.76 7.56 -9.70
N ILE A 72 -2.81 6.65 -9.67
CA ILE A 72 -2.36 5.91 -10.85
C ILE A 72 -2.59 4.42 -10.64
N THR A 73 -3.30 3.80 -11.59
CA THR A 73 -3.45 2.33 -11.60
C THR A 73 -2.29 1.72 -12.37
N ASN A 74 -1.63 0.73 -11.75
CA ASN A 74 -0.54 -0.01 -12.39
C ASN A 74 -0.70 -1.49 -12.06
N ASN A 75 -1.05 -2.29 -13.06
CA ASN A 75 -1.31 -3.73 -12.88
C ASN A 75 -0.05 -4.56 -12.64
N GLU A 76 1.15 -4.00 -12.77
CA GLU A 76 2.37 -4.66 -12.31
C GLU A 76 2.38 -4.82 -10.78
N LEU A 77 1.58 -4.03 -10.06
CA LEU A 77 1.36 -4.20 -8.62
C LEU A 77 0.39 -5.35 -8.28
N TYR A 78 -0.27 -5.92 -9.27
CA TYR A 78 -1.00 -7.18 -9.13
C TYR A 78 0.01 -8.32 -9.17
N ASP A 79 0.83 -8.39 -8.15
CA ASP A 79 2.00 -9.24 -8.03
C ASP A 79 2.04 -9.82 -6.61
N PHE A 80 2.30 -11.11 -6.51
CA PHE A 80 2.31 -11.83 -5.23
C PHE A 80 3.72 -12.25 -4.81
N SER A 81 4.70 -12.17 -5.71
CA SER A 81 6.09 -12.58 -5.45
C SER A 81 7.01 -11.42 -5.06
N GLY A 82 6.81 -10.25 -5.62
CA GLY A 82 7.57 -9.04 -5.30
C GLY A 82 8.51 -8.53 -6.40
N GLN A 83 8.81 -9.32 -7.42
CA GLN A 83 9.72 -8.88 -8.48
C GLN A 83 9.16 -7.70 -9.27
N GLN A 84 7.87 -7.74 -9.61
CA GLN A 84 7.23 -6.65 -10.34
C GLN A 84 7.03 -5.43 -9.44
N VAL A 85 6.69 -5.64 -8.16
CA VAL A 85 6.59 -4.55 -7.18
C VAL A 85 7.92 -3.79 -7.09
N MET A 86 9.04 -4.51 -6.98
CA MET A 86 10.36 -3.88 -6.92
C MET A 86 10.64 -3.09 -8.20
N SER A 87 10.29 -3.63 -9.35
CA SER A 87 10.44 -2.94 -10.64
C SER A 87 9.61 -1.64 -10.67
N VAL A 88 8.38 -1.67 -10.20
CA VAL A 88 7.53 -0.47 -10.12
C VAL A 88 8.19 0.60 -9.25
N ILE A 89 8.69 0.23 -8.07
CA ILE A 89 9.35 1.17 -7.16
C ILE A 89 10.57 1.81 -7.82
N LYS A 90 11.44 0.98 -8.42
CA LYS A 90 12.67 1.47 -9.05
C LYS A 90 12.44 2.32 -10.29
N ASN A 91 11.27 2.21 -10.91
CA ASN A 91 10.91 2.99 -12.08
C ASN A 91 10.03 4.20 -11.76
N LEU A 92 9.79 4.52 -10.49
CA LEU A 92 9.08 5.73 -10.11
C LEU A 92 9.87 6.97 -10.57
N LYS A 93 9.15 8.02 -10.92
CA LYS A 93 9.79 9.28 -11.34
C LYS A 93 10.54 9.91 -10.17
N ASN A 94 11.79 10.31 -10.41
CA ASN A 94 12.63 10.86 -9.34
C ASN A 94 12.13 12.21 -8.80
N LYS A 95 11.31 12.92 -9.56
CA LYS A 95 10.66 14.15 -9.07
C LYS A 95 9.57 13.88 -8.01
N TRP A 96 9.15 12.62 -7.84
CA TRP A 96 8.19 12.25 -6.80
C TRP A 96 8.96 11.83 -5.55
N ASP A 97 8.86 12.63 -4.50
CA ASP A 97 9.58 12.34 -3.25
C ASP A 97 8.85 11.35 -2.36
N THR A 98 7.51 11.37 -2.38
CA THR A 98 6.68 10.53 -1.52
C THR A 98 5.59 9.85 -2.33
N VAL A 99 5.63 8.54 -2.39
CA VAL A 99 4.67 7.73 -3.15
C VAL A 99 4.12 6.63 -2.25
N MET A 100 2.80 6.44 -2.27
CA MET A 100 2.19 5.27 -1.65
C MET A 100 1.89 4.24 -2.73
N ILE A 101 2.39 3.02 -2.55
CA ILE A 101 2.01 1.87 -3.39
C ILE A 101 1.00 1.02 -2.65
N VAL A 102 0.00 0.50 -3.38
CA VAL A 102 -1.07 -0.33 -2.83
C VAL A 102 -1.14 -1.64 -3.59
N GLY A 103 -1.06 -2.75 -2.88
CA GLY A 103 -1.01 -4.07 -3.52
C GLY A 103 -1.24 -5.23 -2.57
N HIS A 104 -0.48 -6.29 -2.77
CA HIS A 104 -0.81 -7.64 -2.30
C HIS A 104 0.32 -8.32 -1.55
N ASN A 105 -0.02 -9.38 -0.82
CA ASN A 105 0.94 -10.27 -0.17
C ASN A 105 1.09 -11.58 -0.98
N HIS A 106 2.24 -12.30 -0.84
CA HIS A 106 3.38 -11.94 0.06
C HIS A 106 4.35 -10.93 -0.51
N ALA A 107 4.12 -10.39 -1.67
CA ALA A 107 5.00 -9.41 -2.30
C ALA A 107 5.34 -8.26 -1.33
N PHE A 108 4.33 -7.67 -0.70
CA PHE A 108 4.54 -6.51 0.18
C PHE A 108 5.29 -6.85 1.46
N THR A 109 5.05 -8.01 2.06
CA THR A 109 5.86 -8.45 3.20
C THR A 109 7.33 -8.63 2.78
N SER A 110 7.57 -9.27 1.64
CA SER A 110 8.92 -9.48 1.13
C SER A 110 9.65 -8.16 0.88
N ILE A 111 8.98 -7.21 0.22
CA ILE A 111 9.58 -5.89 -0.07
C ILE A 111 9.84 -5.13 1.23
N ALA A 112 8.89 -5.09 2.16
CA ALA A 112 9.06 -4.40 3.44
C ALA A 112 10.26 -4.94 4.22
N ASN A 113 10.48 -6.26 4.19
CA ASN A 113 11.63 -6.88 4.85
C ASN A 113 12.94 -6.69 4.08
N MET A 114 12.88 -6.61 2.76
CA MET A 114 14.07 -6.44 1.93
C MET A 114 14.62 -5.01 2.01
N VAL A 115 13.77 -4.00 1.99
CA VAL A 115 14.21 -2.60 1.90
C VAL A 115 13.96 -1.78 3.16
N GLY A 116 13.21 -2.31 4.11
CA GLY A 116 12.99 -1.66 5.41
C GLY A 116 13.99 -2.11 6.46
N SER A 117 13.94 -1.48 7.63
CA SER A 117 14.85 -1.74 8.75
C SER A 117 14.20 -2.52 9.90
N THR A 118 12.90 -2.82 9.80
CA THR A 118 12.16 -3.56 10.82
C THR A 118 11.57 -4.81 10.19
N TYR A 119 11.96 -5.98 10.71
CA TYR A 119 11.44 -7.25 10.23
C TYR A 119 9.99 -7.45 10.67
N MET A 120 9.17 -8.01 9.77
CA MET A 120 7.81 -8.45 10.09
C MET A 120 7.55 -9.82 9.49
N ASP A 121 6.88 -10.71 10.24
CA ASP A 121 6.51 -12.04 9.75
C ASP A 121 5.50 -11.95 8.62
N ASN A 122 4.55 -11.04 8.76
CA ASN A 122 3.48 -10.85 7.79
C ASN A 122 2.91 -9.44 7.91
N LEU A 123 2.90 -8.73 6.79
CA LEU A 123 2.16 -7.47 6.69
C LEU A 123 0.66 -7.81 6.62
N PRO A 124 -0.11 -7.48 7.66
CA PRO A 124 -1.53 -7.85 7.68
C PRO A 124 -2.35 -7.07 6.64
N THR A 125 -3.57 -7.53 6.36
CA THR A 125 -4.50 -6.78 5.52
C THR A 125 -4.70 -5.37 6.09
N CYS A 126 -4.73 -4.38 5.20
CA CYS A 126 -4.77 -2.97 5.54
C CYS A 126 -3.57 -2.49 6.38
N GLY A 127 -2.48 -3.24 6.38
CA GLY A 127 -1.23 -2.84 7.02
C GLY A 127 -0.58 -1.71 6.23
N PHE A 128 -0.15 -0.68 6.94
CA PHE A 128 0.43 0.54 6.37
C PHE A 128 1.85 0.69 6.90
N VAL A 129 2.83 0.84 6.00
CA VAL A 129 4.25 0.93 6.36
C VAL A 129 4.88 2.11 5.63
N ILE A 130 5.64 2.92 6.36
CA ILE A 130 6.44 4.01 5.80
C ILE A 130 7.91 3.61 5.85
N ILE A 131 8.58 3.65 4.71
CA ILE A 131 10.01 3.39 4.58
C ILE A 131 10.66 4.60 3.92
N GLN A 132 11.71 5.12 4.54
CA GLN A 132 12.46 6.27 4.05
C GLN A 132 13.80 5.81 3.48
N PHE A 133 14.15 6.36 2.33
CA PHE A 133 15.41 6.07 1.65
C PHE A 133 16.30 7.30 1.60
N GLU A 134 17.62 7.09 1.66
CA GLU A 134 18.62 8.16 1.59
C GLU A 134 19.07 8.46 0.15
N GLU A 135 18.85 7.51 -0.77
CA GLU A 135 19.27 7.67 -2.17
C GLU A 135 18.47 8.78 -2.87
N ASP A 136 19.09 9.43 -3.84
CA ASP A 136 18.47 10.50 -4.63
C ASP A 136 17.60 9.98 -5.78
N SER A 137 17.68 8.70 -6.08
CA SER A 137 16.99 8.06 -7.20
C SER A 137 16.30 6.79 -6.73
N TRP A 138 15.05 6.58 -7.17
CA TRP A 138 14.32 5.34 -6.90
C TRP A 138 15.03 4.11 -7.46
N GLU A 139 15.71 4.27 -8.60
CA GLU A 139 16.47 3.18 -9.22
C GLU A 139 17.57 2.65 -8.30
N ASP A 140 18.16 3.52 -7.50
CA ASP A 140 19.34 3.23 -6.68
C ASP A 140 18.99 2.85 -5.23
N ILE A 141 17.72 2.78 -4.86
CA ILE A 141 17.35 2.46 -3.47
C ILE A 141 17.93 1.10 -3.05
N SER A 142 18.36 1.05 -1.81
CA SER A 142 18.83 -0.17 -1.15
C SER A 142 18.02 -0.37 0.14
N VAL A 143 18.67 -0.53 1.28
CA VAL A 143 17.95 -0.64 2.56
C VAL A 143 17.74 0.75 3.13
N GLY A 144 16.46 1.08 3.38
CA GLY A 144 16.06 2.32 4.02
C GLY A 144 15.74 2.12 5.50
N THR A 145 15.01 3.08 6.06
CA THR A 145 14.57 3.06 7.45
C THR A 145 13.05 2.93 7.52
N THR A 146 12.56 1.92 8.24
CA THR A 146 11.13 1.81 8.53
C THR A 146 10.77 2.83 9.60
N LEU A 147 10.00 3.85 9.21
CA LEU A 147 9.60 4.93 10.11
C LEU A 147 8.36 4.59 10.92
N LYS A 148 7.37 3.94 10.29
CA LYS A 148 6.10 3.57 10.91
C LYS A 148 5.59 2.26 10.32
N ALA A 149 4.92 1.50 11.17
CA ALA A 149 4.11 0.35 10.77
C ALA A 149 2.79 0.45 11.54
N ILE A 150 1.70 0.71 10.83
CA ILE A 150 0.38 0.93 11.41
C ILE A 150 -0.53 -0.18 10.91
N PHE A 151 -1.01 -1.02 11.82
CA PHE A 151 -1.89 -2.14 11.51
C PHE A 151 -3.26 -1.91 12.13
N PRO A 152 -4.35 -2.42 11.52
CA PRO A 152 -5.69 -2.22 12.11
C PRO A 152 -5.78 -2.61 13.58
N ARG A 153 -5.14 -3.72 13.99
CA ARG A 153 -5.16 -4.18 15.39
C ARG A 153 -4.59 -3.17 16.38
N HIS A 154 -3.68 -2.28 15.92
CA HIS A 154 -3.09 -1.24 16.78
C HIS A 154 -4.08 -0.11 17.08
N LEU A 155 -5.14 0.02 16.29
CA LEU A 155 -6.10 1.12 16.36
C LEU A 155 -7.44 0.70 16.97
N LYS A 156 -7.63 -0.60 17.22
CA LYS A 156 -8.84 -1.14 17.82
C LYS A 156 -8.69 -1.16 19.33
N GLU A 157 -9.73 -0.77 20.01
CA GLU A 157 -9.82 -0.82 21.48
C GLU A 157 -10.33 -2.17 21.96
#